data_ec7e483ff18a361a0a0ef30c57d3ddec
#
_entry.id   ec7e483ff18a361a0a0ef30c57d3ddec
#
_cell.length_a   1.000
_cell.length_b   1.000
_cell.length_c   1.000
_cell.angle_alpha   90.00
_cell.angle_beta   90.00
_cell.angle_gamma   90.00
#
_symmetry.space_group_name_H-M   'P 1'
#
loop_
_entity.id
_entity.type
_entity.pdbx_description
1 polymer ?
#
loop_
_entity_poly.entity_id
_entity_poly.type
_entity_poly.pdbx_seq_one_letter_code
_entity_poly.pdbx_strand_id
1 'polypeptide(L)'
;CEKIYVGKRNGRHSMAQEEINELLLKKANEGKLVVRLKGGDPYVFGRGGEEMLYLKSNGIETEEIPGVTSAIAVPAMAGIPVTHRDVSRSFSVVTGHTKDMDSLYEEIRNSASMNGTCVYLMGLTHLAQITEALVSGGKPKNTPAAVITGGFDDTYRIVKGTLADIELKVREAGITSPAVIVTGEAVNINLK
;
A
#
# COMPACT_ATOMS: atom_id res chain seq x y z
N CYS A 1 -9.80 -26.33 11.72
CA CYS A 1 -10.73 -25.29 11.26
C CYS A 1 -10.91 -25.37 9.74
N GLU A 2 -12.07 -25.00 9.25
CA GLU A 2 -12.36 -24.85 7.82
C GLU A 2 -11.57 -23.65 7.28
N LYS A 3 -10.88 -23.78 6.14
CA LYS A 3 -10.16 -22.70 5.48
C LYS A 3 -10.82 -22.40 4.13
N ILE A 4 -11.27 -21.18 3.91
CA ILE A 4 -11.90 -20.74 2.68
C ILE A 4 -11.02 -19.64 2.09
N TYR A 5 -10.49 -19.87 0.89
CA TYR A 5 -9.65 -18.91 0.21
C TYR A 5 -10.51 -17.94 -0.60
N VAL A 6 -10.45 -16.65 -0.28
CA VAL A 6 -11.20 -15.56 -0.92
C VAL A 6 -10.32 -14.51 -1.60
N GLY A 7 -9.00 -14.68 -1.54
CA GLY A 7 -8.01 -13.73 -2.07
C GLY A 7 -7.81 -13.83 -3.57
N LYS A 8 -7.12 -12.84 -4.13
CA LYS A 8 -6.66 -12.84 -5.53
C LYS A 8 -5.42 -13.72 -5.68
N ARG A 9 -5.45 -14.69 -6.58
CA ARG A 9 -4.24 -15.38 -7.10
C ARG A 9 -4.21 -15.22 -8.61
N ASN A 10 -3.01 -15.04 -9.17
CA ASN A 10 -2.83 -15.05 -10.62
C ASN A 10 -3.48 -16.30 -11.24
N GLY A 11 -4.40 -16.08 -12.19
CA GLY A 11 -5.06 -17.15 -12.92
C GLY A 11 -6.32 -17.77 -12.28
N ARG A 12 -6.83 -17.25 -11.15
CA ARG A 12 -8.12 -17.65 -10.58
C ARG A 12 -9.02 -16.43 -10.38
N HIS A 13 -10.32 -16.59 -10.68
CA HIS A 13 -11.33 -15.58 -10.39
C HIS A 13 -11.23 -15.19 -8.91
N SER A 14 -10.98 -13.90 -8.65
CA SER A 14 -11.10 -13.35 -7.30
C SER A 14 -12.58 -13.20 -6.99
N MET A 15 -12.98 -13.63 -5.80
CA MET A 15 -14.31 -13.37 -5.27
C MET A 15 -14.55 -11.85 -5.22
N ALA A 16 -15.71 -11.39 -5.67
CA ALA A 16 -16.10 -9.99 -5.53
C ALA A 16 -16.23 -9.63 -4.04
N GLN A 17 -16.11 -8.34 -3.71
CA GLN A 17 -16.19 -7.92 -2.30
C GLN A 17 -17.56 -8.22 -1.70
N GLU A 18 -18.60 -8.07 -2.49
CA GLU A 18 -19.98 -8.39 -2.13
C GLU A 18 -20.13 -9.87 -1.76
N GLU A 19 -19.55 -10.75 -2.58
CA GLU A 19 -19.55 -12.20 -2.33
C GLU A 19 -18.77 -12.56 -1.06
N ILE A 20 -17.66 -11.86 -0.78
CA ILE A 20 -16.90 -12.04 0.46
C ILE A 20 -17.76 -11.64 1.66
N ASN A 21 -18.43 -10.49 1.58
CA ASN A 21 -19.29 -9.99 2.65
C ASN A 21 -20.44 -10.98 2.94
N GLU A 22 -21.09 -11.47 1.89
CA GLU A 22 -22.16 -12.48 2.01
C GLU A 22 -21.66 -13.80 2.62
N LEU A 23 -20.49 -14.24 2.21
CA LEU A 23 -19.87 -15.44 2.76
C LEU A 23 -19.55 -15.32 4.23
N LEU A 24 -19.00 -14.16 4.67
CA LEU A 24 -18.74 -13.87 6.08
C LEU A 24 -20.03 -13.89 6.88
N LEU A 25 -21.09 -13.22 6.41
CA LEU A 25 -22.41 -13.18 7.05
C LEU A 25 -23.01 -14.59 7.14
N LYS A 26 -22.98 -15.37 6.06
CA LYS A 26 -23.48 -16.74 6.05
C LYS A 26 -22.80 -17.59 7.10
N LYS A 27 -21.45 -17.54 7.18
CA LYS A 27 -20.69 -18.34 8.15
C LYS A 27 -20.94 -17.92 9.59
N ALA A 28 -21.12 -16.62 9.84
CA ALA A 28 -21.49 -16.11 11.17
C ALA A 28 -22.89 -16.59 11.58
N ASN A 29 -23.87 -16.55 10.68
CA ASN A 29 -25.23 -17.04 10.93
C ASN A 29 -25.31 -18.56 11.14
N GLU A 30 -24.31 -19.33 10.65
CA GLU A 30 -24.15 -20.76 10.99
C GLU A 30 -23.64 -20.97 12.44
N GLY A 31 -23.49 -19.91 13.24
CA GLY A 31 -22.99 -19.95 14.62
C GLY A 31 -21.49 -20.20 14.73
N LYS A 32 -20.73 -19.95 13.68
CA LYS A 32 -19.27 -20.15 13.65
C LYS A 32 -18.51 -18.92 14.12
N LEU A 33 -17.39 -19.13 14.81
CA LEU A 33 -16.38 -18.11 14.97
C LEU A 33 -15.65 -17.93 13.63
N VAL A 34 -15.84 -16.79 12.98
CA VAL A 34 -15.28 -16.49 11.66
C VAL A 34 -14.09 -15.58 11.81
N VAL A 35 -12.92 -16.01 11.31
CA VAL A 35 -11.71 -15.19 11.28
C VAL A 35 -11.41 -14.79 9.83
N ARG A 36 -11.51 -13.50 9.54
CA ARG A 36 -11.12 -12.93 8.24
C ARG A 36 -9.64 -12.54 8.28
N LEU A 37 -8.77 -13.45 7.87
CA LEU A 37 -7.33 -13.20 7.82
C LEU A 37 -6.98 -12.32 6.61
N LYS A 38 -6.26 -11.23 6.86
CA LYS A 38 -5.84 -10.25 5.85
C LYS A 38 -4.32 -10.02 5.94
N GLY A 39 -3.70 -9.60 4.84
CA GLY A 39 -2.30 -9.20 4.84
C GLY A 39 -2.16 -7.74 5.30
N GLY A 40 -1.26 -7.47 6.22
CA GLY A 40 -1.06 -6.12 6.76
C GLY A 40 -2.13 -5.70 7.75
N ASP A 41 -2.44 -4.41 7.79
CA ASP A 41 -3.51 -3.87 8.62
C ASP A 41 -4.85 -3.91 7.86
N PRO A 42 -5.94 -4.40 8.48
CA PRO A 42 -7.24 -4.54 7.82
C PRO A 42 -7.84 -3.23 7.33
N TYR A 43 -7.54 -2.10 7.99
CA TYR A 43 -8.08 -0.79 7.67
C TYR A 43 -7.21 0.04 6.71
N VAL A 44 -5.96 -0.37 6.47
CA VAL A 44 -5.08 0.32 5.54
C VAL A 44 -5.20 -0.30 4.14
N PHE A 45 -6.10 0.26 3.31
CA PHE A 45 -6.45 -0.21 1.96
C PHE A 45 -6.87 -1.69 1.87
N GLY A 46 -7.21 -2.28 3.02
CA GLY A 46 -7.63 -3.68 3.14
C GLY A 46 -9.14 -3.90 3.05
N ARG A 47 -9.96 -2.84 2.95
CA ARG A 47 -11.43 -2.89 2.92
C ARG A 47 -12.07 -3.52 4.18
N GLY A 48 -11.30 -3.68 5.28
CA GLY A 48 -11.82 -4.25 6.52
C GLY A 48 -12.99 -3.45 7.12
N GLY A 49 -12.97 -2.12 6.98
CA GLY A 49 -14.07 -1.26 7.42
C GLY A 49 -15.37 -1.55 6.68
N GLU A 50 -15.31 -1.81 5.35
CA GLU A 50 -16.49 -2.17 4.56
C GLU A 50 -17.07 -3.52 5.00
N GLU A 51 -16.20 -4.52 5.22
CA GLU A 51 -16.58 -5.85 5.70
C GLU A 51 -17.27 -5.75 7.08
N MET A 52 -16.70 -4.98 8.01
CA MET A 52 -17.27 -4.79 9.35
C MET A 52 -18.59 -4.04 9.34
N LEU A 53 -18.70 -2.96 8.57
CA LEU A 53 -19.96 -2.20 8.45
C LEU A 53 -21.08 -3.08 7.89
N TYR A 54 -20.79 -3.89 6.89
CA TYR A 54 -21.77 -4.83 6.33
C TYR A 54 -22.23 -5.86 7.37
N LEU A 55 -21.31 -6.47 8.10
CA LEU A 55 -21.67 -7.46 9.14
C LEU A 55 -22.45 -6.82 10.29
N LYS A 56 -22.02 -5.65 10.75
CA LYS A 56 -22.68 -4.91 11.82
C LYS A 56 -24.12 -4.49 11.44
N SER A 57 -24.34 -4.07 10.19
CA SER A 57 -25.70 -3.75 9.70
C SER A 57 -26.63 -4.97 9.65
N ASN A 58 -26.06 -6.18 9.64
CA ASN A 58 -26.77 -7.46 9.70
C ASN A 58 -26.80 -8.09 11.11
N GLY A 59 -26.46 -7.31 12.16
CA GLY A 59 -26.56 -7.74 13.55
C GLY A 59 -25.43 -8.68 14.02
N ILE A 60 -24.35 -8.80 13.26
CA ILE A 60 -23.18 -9.62 13.64
C ILE A 60 -22.21 -8.76 14.43
N GLU A 61 -21.86 -9.22 15.64
CA GLU A 61 -20.78 -8.64 16.43
C GLU A 61 -19.43 -8.91 15.77
N THR A 62 -18.60 -7.88 15.68
CA THR A 62 -17.31 -7.94 15.01
C THR A 62 -16.24 -7.25 15.82
N GLU A 63 -15.03 -7.79 15.79
CA GLU A 63 -13.82 -7.23 16.39
C GLU A 63 -12.73 -7.13 15.32
N GLU A 64 -11.94 -6.08 15.38
CA GLU A 64 -10.76 -5.90 14.52
C GLU A 64 -9.49 -6.07 15.35
N ILE A 65 -8.54 -6.83 14.80
CA ILE A 65 -7.20 -6.99 15.37
C ILE A 65 -6.23 -6.21 14.47
N PRO A 66 -5.61 -5.13 14.96
CA PRO A 66 -4.66 -4.33 14.19
C PRO A 66 -3.49 -5.16 13.66
N GLY A 67 -3.02 -4.81 12.48
CA GLY A 67 -1.87 -5.42 11.84
C GLY A 67 -0.79 -4.41 11.47
N VAL A 68 0.34 -4.89 11.00
CA VAL A 68 1.42 -4.03 10.53
C VAL A 68 1.29 -3.82 9.03
N THR A 69 0.92 -2.60 8.63
CA THR A 69 0.80 -2.26 7.21
C THR A 69 2.15 -2.30 6.49
N SER A 70 2.17 -2.75 5.23
CA SER A 70 3.34 -2.71 4.36
C SER A 70 3.88 -1.29 4.13
N ALA A 71 3.04 -0.27 4.30
CA ALA A 71 3.46 1.13 4.23
C ALA A 71 4.53 1.50 5.27
N ILE A 72 4.60 0.79 6.38
CA ILE A 72 5.59 0.97 7.44
C ILE A 72 6.60 -0.17 7.42
N ALA A 73 6.14 -1.42 7.34
CA ALA A 73 6.99 -2.59 7.46
C ALA A 73 8.04 -2.68 6.33
N VAL A 74 7.64 -2.44 5.08
CA VAL A 74 8.53 -2.59 3.92
C VAL A 74 9.63 -1.52 3.88
N PRO A 75 9.35 -0.21 4.08
CA PRO A 75 10.41 0.78 4.24
C PRO A 75 11.36 0.49 5.41
N ALA A 76 10.82 0.06 6.55
CA ALA A 76 11.64 -0.29 7.72
C ALA A 76 12.60 -1.44 7.41
N MET A 77 12.16 -2.48 6.71
CA MET A 77 13.02 -3.56 6.22
C MET A 77 14.13 -3.04 5.31
N ALA A 78 13.86 -2.00 4.52
CA ALA A 78 14.83 -1.36 3.65
C ALA A 78 15.80 -0.41 4.38
N GLY A 79 15.67 -0.26 5.69
CA GLY A 79 16.43 0.71 6.46
C GLY A 79 16.01 2.16 6.21
N ILE A 80 14.78 2.37 5.69
CA ILE A 80 14.21 3.69 5.43
C ILE A 80 13.16 3.97 6.52
N PRO A 81 13.46 4.84 7.50
CA PRO A 81 12.46 5.25 8.47
C PRO A 81 11.46 6.20 7.81
N VAL A 82 10.16 5.91 7.88
CA VAL A 82 9.13 6.79 7.29
C VAL A 82 9.03 8.14 8.01
N THR A 83 9.52 8.23 9.24
CA THR A 83 9.69 9.48 10.00
C THR A 83 11.08 9.55 10.62
N HIS A 84 11.65 10.76 10.68
CA HIS A 84 12.90 11.03 11.37
C HIS A 84 12.90 12.47 11.88
N ARG A 85 13.32 12.69 13.13
CA ARG A 85 13.20 14.00 13.84
C ARG A 85 13.70 15.17 13.00
N ASP A 86 14.86 15.03 12.37
CA ASP A 86 15.56 16.12 11.68
C ASP A 86 15.31 16.14 10.16
N VAL A 87 14.60 15.12 9.61
CA VAL A 87 14.43 14.93 8.18
C VAL A 87 12.96 14.93 7.77
N SER A 88 12.13 14.15 8.44
CA SER A 88 10.72 13.96 8.06
C SER A 88 9.85 13.82 9.31
N ARG A 89 9.10 14.86 9.64
CA ARG A 89 8.22 14.90 10.83
C ARG A 89 6.82 14.39 10.57
N SER A 90 6.51 14.07 9.31
CA SER A 90 5.22 13.53 8.88
C SER A 90 5.42 12.50 7.80
N PHE A 91 4.47 11.59 7.65
CA PHE A 91 4.39 10.74 6.49
C PHE A 91 2.95 10.57 6.05
N SER A 92 2.76 10.35 4.77
CA SER A 92 1.46 10.09 4.14
C SER A 92 1.49 8.73 3.47
N VAL A 93 0.37 8.04 3.48
CA VAL A 93 0.19 6.76 2.77
C VAL A 93 -0.93 6.94 1.77
N VAL A 94 -0.64 6.69 0.50
CA VAL A 94 -1.55 6.91 -0.61
C VAL A 94 -1.70 5.61 -1.39
N THR A 95 -2.92 5.29 -1.85
CA THR A 95 -3.09 4.23 -2.84
C THR A 95 -2.61 4.74 -4.20
N GLY A 96 -1.82 3.94 -4.90
CA GLY A 96 -1.41 4.23 -6.28
C GLY A 96 -2.38 3.69 -7.32
N HIS A 97 -3.54 3.18 -6.90
CA HIS A 97 -4.55 2.63 -7.78
C HIS A 97 -5.96 2.89 -7.25
N THR A 98 -6.80 3.44 -8.11
CA THR A 98 -8.24 3.66 -7.88
C THR A 98 -9.00 3.51 -9.20
N LYS A 99 -10.34 3.55 -9.14
CA LYS A 99 -11.18 3.57 -10.35
C LYS A 99 -11.10 4.90 -11.10
N ASP A 100 -10.89 6.00 -10.39
CA ASP A 100 -10.71 7.35 -10.92
C ASP A 100 -9.24 7.74 -10.79
N MET A 101 -8.45 7.41 -11.81
CA MET A 101 -7.01 7.68 -11.82
C MET A 101 -6.69 9.16 -12.02
N ASP A 102 -7.53 9.90 -12.74
CA ASP A 102 -7.30 11.34 -13.00
C ASP A 102 -7.45 12.14 -11.70
N SER A 103 -8.49 11.87 -10.92
CA SER A 103 -8.67 12.45 -9.59
C SER A 103 -7.52 12.09 -8.65
N LEU A 104 -7.03 10.86 -8.69
CA LEU A 104 -5.88 10.45 -7.89
C LEU A 104 -4.60 11.23 -8.26
N TYR A 105 -4.32 11.40 -9.55
CA TYR A 105 -3.14 12.15 -9.97
C TYR A 105 -3.24 13.64 -9.61
N GLU A 106 -4.43 14.20 -9.64
CA GLU A 106 -4.66 15.56 -9.16
C GLU A 106 -4.44 15.68 -7.65
N GLU A 107 -4.91 14.73 -6.87
CA GLU A 107 -4.66 14.65 -5.42
C GLU A 107 -3.15 14.54 -5.12
N ILE A 108 -2.43 13.66 -5.83
CA ILE A 108 -0.97 13.51 -5.70
C ILE A 108 -0.27 14.83 -6.06
N ARG A 109 -0.66 15.49 -7.14
CA ARG A 109 -0.13 16.80 -7.55
C ARG A 109 -0.33 17.84 -6.47
N ASN A 110 -1.52 17.92 -5.91
CA ASN A 110 -1.85 18.89 -4.85
C ASN A 110 -1.08 18.60 -3.55
N SER A 111 -0.79 17.33 -3.26
CA SER A 111 0.01 16.92 -2.10
C SER A 111 1.52 17.19 -2.24
N ALA A 112 1.99 17.55 -3.42
CA ALA A 112 3.42 17.71 -3.70
C ALA A 112 4.08 18.81 -2.85
N SER A 113 3.33 19.82 -2.41
CA SER A 113 3.82 20.88 -1.50
C SER A 113 4.01 20.40 -0.06
N MET A 114 3.46 19.27 0.33
CA MET A 114 3.59 18.73 1.68
C MET A 114 5.03 18.26 1.93
N ASN A 115 5.59 18.72 3.05
CA ASN A 115 6.86 18.21 3.54
C ASN A 115 6.64 16.88 4.26
N GLY A 116 7.56 15.93 4.03
CA GLY A 116 7.49 14.63 4.68
C GLY A 116 7.78 13.48 3.74
N THR A 117 7.61 12.28 4.24
CA THR A 117 7.74 11.05 3.46
C THR A 117 6.38 10.68 2.88
N CYS A 118 6.32 10.31 1.61
CA CYS A 118 5.12 9.75 1.03
C CYS A 118 5.36 8.31 0.60
N VAL A 119 4.42 7.43 0.97
CA VAL A 119 4.46 5.99 0.66
C VAL A 119 3.27 5.66 -0.22
N TYR A 120 3.53 5.09 -1.39
CA TYR A 120 2.48 4.67 -2.32
C TYR A 120 2.39 3.15 -2.34
N LEU A 121 1.21 2.64 -2.03
CA LEU A 121 0.86 1.23 -2.14
C LEU A 121 0.11 0.97 -3.45
N MET A 122 0.31 -0.20 -4.05
CA MET A 122 -0.35 -0.61 -5.30
C MET A 122 -0.08 0.32 -6.50
N GLY A 123 1.02 1.10 -6.46
CA GLY A 123 1.32 2.14 -7.45
C GLY A 123 2.35 1.76 -8.51
N LEU A 124 2.93 0.56 -8.49
CA LEU A 124 4.07 0.24 -9.36
C LEU A 124 3.76 0.39 -10.85
N THR A 125 2.57 -0.02 -11.30
CA THR A 125 2.12 0.12 -12.69
C THR A 125 1.87 1.56 -13.12
N HIS A 126 1.78 2.47 -12.16
CA HIS A 126 1.53 3.90 -12.34
C HIS A 126 2.71 4.76 -11.86
N LEU A 127 3.90 4.15 -11.71
CA LEU A 127 5.07 4.85 -11.16
C LEU A 127 5.42 6.11 -11.96
N ALA A 128 5.39 6.04 -13.29
CA ALA A 128 5.68 7.18 -14.17
C ALA A 128 4.70 8.34 -13.92
N GLN A 129 3.40 8.06 -13.88
CA GLN A 129 2.37 9.07 -13.66
C GLN A 129 2.42 9.65 -12.23
N ILE A 130 2.73 8.83 -11.23
CA ILE A 130 2.92 9.28 -9.85
C ILE A 130 4.09 10.26 -9.77
N THR A 131 5.25 9.92 -10.36
CA THR A 131 6.41 10.81 -10.36
C THR A 131 6.16 12.10 -11.15
N GLU A 132 5.47 12.02 -12.28
CA GLU A 132 5.08 13.17 -13.08
C GLU A 132 4.10 14.08 -12.30
N ALA A 133 3.09 13.52 -11.64
CA ALA A 133 2.15 14.29 -10.83
C ALA A 133 2.86 15.02 -9.69
N LEU A 134 3.80 14.39 -9.01
CA LEU A 134 4.60 15.02 -7.96
C LEU A 134 5.46 16.18 -8.50
N VAL A 135 6.14 15.95 -9.63
CA VAL A 135 7.01 16.98 -10.24
C VAL A 135 6.17 18.15 -10.76
N SER A 136 5.05 17.89 -11.44
CA SER A 136 4.14 18.93 -11.92
C SER A 136 3.46 19.71 -10.78
N GLY A 137 3.30 19.07 -9.61
CA GLY A 137 2.85 19.73 -8.38
C GLY A 137 3.91 20.51 -7.63
N GLY A 138 5.16 20.57 -8.15
CA GLY A 138 6.24 21.39 -7.59
C GLY A 138 7.29 20.62 -6.77
N LYS A 139 7.20 19.30 -6.65
CA LYS A 139 8.30 18.50 -6.05
C LYS A 139 9.55 18.61 -6.92
N PRO A 140 10.72 18.89 -6.33
CA PRO A 140 11.98 18.88 -7.09
C PRO A 140 12.24 17.53 -7.76
N LYS A 141 12.71 17.53 -9.01
CA LYS A 141 13.03 16.30 -9.76
C LYS A 141 14.08 15.43 -9.06
N ASN A 142 14.96 16.04 -8.27
CA ASN A 142 15.98 15.36 -7.49
C ASN A 142 15.47 14.85 -6.11
N THR A 143 14.17 14.98 -5.81
CA THR A 143 13.60 14.40 -4.60
C THR A 143 13.88 12.91 -4.56
N PRO A 144 14.45 12.38 -3.46
CA PRO A 144 14.78 10.98 -3.34
C PRO A 144 13.55 10.08 -3.45
N ALA A 145 13.73 8.94 -4.14
CA ALA A 145 12.70 7.94 -4.31
C ALA A 145 13.28 6.52 -4.18
N ALA A 146 12.49 5.60 -3.65
CA ALA A 146 12.83 4.18 -3.60
C ALA A 146 11.63 3.34 -3.99
N VAL A 147 11.89 2.21 -4.65
CA VAL A 147 10.90 1.17 -4.91
C VAL A 147 11.42 -0.13 -4.29
N ILE A 148 10.59 -0.73 -3.45
CA ILE A 148 10.94 -1.88 -2.64
C ILE A 148 9.94 -2.99 -2.97
N THR A 149 10.44 -4.15 -3.42
CA THR A 149 9.64 -5.34 -3.71
C THR A 149 10.06 -6.52 -2.85
N GLY A 150 9.23 -7.55 -2.81
CA GLY A 150 9.43 -8.70 -1.96
C GLY A 150 8.95 -8.46 -0.54
N GLY A 151 9.01 -9.52 0.24
CA GLY A 151 8.61 -9.54 1.63
C GLY A 151 9.79 -9.73 2.57
N PHE A 152 9.54 -10.45 3.66
CA PHE A 152 10.55 -10.89 4.62
C PHE A 152 11.23 -12.19 4.16
N ASP A 153 11.41 -12.37 2.85
CA ASP A 153 11.98 -13.55 2.20
C ASP A 153 13.11 -13.15 1.23
N ASP A 154 13.68 -14.12 0.55
CA ASP A 154 14.80 -13.95 -0.40
C ASP A 154 14.43 -13.16 -1.67
N THR A 155 13.14 -12.80 -1.83
CA THR A 155 12.67 -12.00 -2.98
C THR A 155 12.82 -10.49 -2.75
N TYR A 156 13.28 -10.08 -1.57
CA TYR A 156 13.50 -8.67 -1.23
C TYR A 156 14.50 -7.99 -2.17
N ARG A 157 14.07 -6.90 -2.79
CA ARG A 157 14.91 -6.03 -3.64
C ARG A 157 14.53 -4.58 -3.42
N ILE A 158 15.52 -3.71 -3.50
CA ILE A 158 15.35 -2.25 -3.44
C ILE A 158 16.04 -1.58 -4.61
N VAL A 159 15.37 -0.59 -5.21
CA VAL A 159 15.93 0.34 -6.18
C VAL A 159 15.81 1.74 -5.61
N LYS A 160 16.90 2.49 -5.53
CA LYS A 160 16.94 3.88 -5.08
C LYS A 160 17.31 4.81 -6.25
N GLY A 161 16.71 6.00 -6.26
CA GLY A 161 16.92 7.03 -7.24
C GLY A 161 16.27 8.34 -6.81
N THR A 162 15.82 9.08 -7.80
CA THR A 162 15.09 10.34 -7.64
C THR A 162 13.80 10.29 -8.45
N LEU A 163 12.91 11.26 -8.29
CA LEU A 163 11.70 11.34 -9.11
C LEU A 163 12.03 11.40 -10.61
N ALA A 164 13.23 11.89 -10.99
CA ALA A 164 13.66 12.00 -12.39
C ALA A 164 14.04 10.66 -13.02
N ASP A 165 14.56 9.70 -12.25
CA ASP A 165 15.20 8.50 -12.80
C ASP A 165 14.67 7.17 -12.21
N ILE A 166 13.86 7.21 -11.20
CA ILE A 166 13.40 5.99 -10.51
C ILE A 166 12.63 5.04 -11.42
N GLU A 167 11.79 5.57 -12.33
CA GLU A 167 11.02 4.76 -13.27
C GLU A 167 11.93 3.94 -14.18
N LEU A 168 12.96 4.59 -14.77
CA LEU A 168 13.94 3.93 -15.63
C LEU A 168 14.71 2.85 -14.86
N LYS A 169 15.22 3.19 -13.68
CA LYS A 169 15.98 2.27 -12.82
C LYS A 169 15.16 1.04 -12.40
N VAL A 170 13.90 1.24 -12.07
CA VAL A 170 12.97 0.16 -11.69
C VAL A 170 12.74 -0.79 -12.88
N ARG A 171 12.56 -0.26 -14.07
CA ARG A 171 12.40 -1.03 -15.31
C ARG A 171 13.66 -1.83 -15.63
N GLU A 172 14.83 -1.21 -15.57
CA GLU A 172 16.13 -1.87 -15.80
C GLU A 172 16.42 -2.97 -14.77
N ALA A 173 16.05 -2.74 -13.52
CA ALA A 173 16.18 -3.73 -12.46
C ALA A 173 15.15 -4.87 -12.53
N GLY A 174 14.16 -4.78 -13.43
CA GLY A 174 13.11 -5.80 -13.56
C GLY A 174 12.25 -5.96 -12.31
N ILE A 175 11.98 -4.87 -11.59
CA ILE A 175 11.11 -4.90 -10.40
C ILE A 175 9.67 -5.16 -10.82
N THR A 176 9.02 -6.06 -10.10
CA THR A 176 7.61 -6.44 -10.34
C THR A 176 6.77 -6.31 -9.07
N SER A 177 5.46 -6.27 -9.25
CA SER A 177 4.51 -6.26 -8.13
C SER A 177 4.54 -7.60 -7.35
N PRO A 178 4.29 -7.57 -6.01
CA PRO A 178 3.94 -6.39 -5.23
C PRO A 178 5.17 -5.53 -4.89
N ALA A 179 4.99 -4.20 -4.87
CA ALA A 179 6.04 -3.27 -4.48
C ALA A 179 5.48 -2.05 -3.75
N VAL A 180 6.32 -1.44 -2.92
CA VAL A 180 6.05 -0.19 -2.19
C VAL A 180 6.95 0.90 -2.76
N ILE A 181 6.38 2.07 -3.06
CA ILE A 181 7.11 3.26 -3.51
C ILE A 181 7.23 4.20 -2.32
N VAL A 182 8.42 4.74 -2.09
CA VAL A 182 8.69 5.72 -1.02
C VAL A 182 9.34 6.94 -1.65
N THR A 183 8.86 8.14 -1.33
CA THR A 183 9.44 9.40 -1.81
C THR A 183 9.69 10.36 -0.64
N GLY A 184 10.75 11.15 -0.73
CA GLY A 184 11.14 12.14 0.27
C GLY A 184 12.54 11.90 0.83
N GLU A 185 13.03 12.85 1.61
CA GLU A 185 14.40 12.85 2.13
C GLU A 185 14.74 11.66 3.04
N ALA A 186 13.74 11.05 3.66
CA ALA A 186 13.91 9.84 4.47
C ALA A 186 14.53 8.65 3.69
N VAL A 187 14.39 8.63 2.36
CA VAL A 187 14.99 7.60 1.48
C VAL A 187 16.51 7.61 1.54
N ASN A 188 17.12 8.78 1.80
CA ASN A 188 18.57 8.95 1.93
C ASN A 188 19.12 8.47 3.28
N ILE A 189 18.25 8.29 4.28
CA ILE A 189 18.65 7.68 5.55
C ILE A 189 18.92 6.20 5.31
N ASN A 190 20.10 5.75 5.67
CA ASN A 190 20.50 4.36 5.55
C ASN A 190 20.80 3.82 6.95
N LEU A 191 19.89 3.01 7.46
CA LEU A 191 20.02 2.34 8.77
C LEU A 191 20.51 0.88 8.64
N LYS A 192 20.95 0.49 7.46
CA LYS A 192 21.52 -0.83 7.18
C LYS A 192 22.89 -0.70 6.55
#